data_a568307f442c6f7a5828ff4331938b09
#
_entry.id   a568307f442c6f7a5828ff4331938b09
#
_cell.length_a   1.000
_cell.length_b   1.000
_cell.length_c   1.000
_cell.angle_alpha   90.00
_cell.angle_beta   90.00
_cell.angle_gamma   90.00
#
_symmetry.space_group_name_H-M   'P 1'
#
loop_
_entity.id
_entity.type
_entity.pdbx_description
1 polymer ?
#
loop_
_entity_poly.entity_id
_entity_poly.type
_entity_poly.pdbx_seq_one_letter_code
_entity_poly.pdbx_strand_id
1 'polypeptide(L)'
;EVAMMRRDALAEADAALWNARALEFVGGDSQRSVWKAADHRYRAAVALALSQGFVYRPVEEIAALPDIEEIVARLKATDLGKAPSEAKAEALLGGVPEPVDKTTVSEAFELYVSKIAFDDQYNKSEAQRYAWEKTKQTSIDYFIEQVGDIPLTDITRKIATQYRDWWQTRMLPQKDGSKPVTPNTANRHIGNMRSLYQRYFKYRGQSDIEDPFKGFFFAGKSRVKRASFSDEFVRTRILVPGLFDDLRLELRVIIYLLIETGARLSEVVNLRPQDIRLDHEVPHIHIRAEQNRELKTDDSEREIPLVGAALPAMRLCPNGFGHYYDRSTLVSANLMKAFKQRDLLPTKDHVIYSLRHSFEDRMLEGGLDYGLRCALMGHKNNRPEYGQGGSLIYRREQLERIA
;
A
#
# COMPACT_ATOMS: atom_id res chain seq x y z
N GLU A 1 39.65 -19.65 -14.37
CA GLU A 1 38.72 -18.94 -13.50
C GLU A 1 38.99 -17.43 -13.56
N VAL A 2 40.19 -16.96 -13.22
CA VAL A 2 40.58 -15.51 -13.29
C VAL A 2 40.42 -14.91 -14.69
N ALA A 3 40.79 -15.66 -15.75
CA ALA A 3 40.62 -15.20 -17.12
C ALA A 3 39.16 -15.05 -17.53
N MET A 4 38.25 -15.90 -17.02
CA MET A 4 36.82 -15.78 -17.23
C MET A 4 36.26 -14.59 -16.52
N MET A 5 36.62 -14.38 -15.25
CA MET A 5 36.19 -13.17 -14.49
C MET A 5 36.62 -11.86 -15.18
N ARG A 6 37.86 -11.79 -15.69
CA ARG A 6 38.33 -10.60 -16.43
C ARG A 6 37.59 -10.37 -17.75
N ARG A 7 37.31 -11.47 -18.48
CA ARG A 7 36.47 -11.38 -19.70
C ARG A 7 35.07 -10.88 -19.42
N ASP A 8 34.43 -11.43 -18.40
CA ASP A 8 33.06 -11.08 -18.04
C ASP A 8 32.99 -9.62 -17.54
N ALA A 9 33.96 -9.18 -16.75
CA ALA A 9 34.09 -7.78 -16.34
C ALA A 9 34.31 -6.82 -17.53
N LEU A 10 35.08 -7.25 -18.54
CA LEU A 10 35.27 -6.42 -19.74
C LEU A 10 33.98 -6.30 -20.56
N ALA A 11 33.23 -7.39 -20.71
CA ALA A 11 31.93 -7.36 -21.39
C ALA A 11 30.90 -6.49 -20.66
N GLU A 12 30.90 -6.51 -19.33
CA GLU A 12 30.09 -5.64 -18.50
C GLU A 12 30.45 -4.17 -18.68
N ALA A 13 31.76 -3.84 -18.70
CA ALA A 13 32.26 -2.49 -18.93
C ALA A 13 31.82 -1.95 -20.28
N ASP A 14 31.96 -2.75 -21.36
CA ASP A 14 31.54 -2.36 -22.70
C ASP A 14 30.04 -2.09 -22.76
N ALA A 15 29.21 -2.98 -22.21
CA ALA A 15 27.76 -2.80 -22.16
C ALA A 15 27.36 -1.53 -21.39
N ALA A 16 28.02 -1.25 -20.27
CA ALA A 16 27.77 -0.06 -19.46
C ALA A 16 28.16 1.25 -20.19
N LEU A 17 29.32 1.25 -20.89
CA LEU A 17 29.74 2.41 -21.71
C LEU A 17 28.78 2.69 -22.87
N TRP A 18 28.29 1.64 -23.56
CA TRP A 18 27.29 1.80 -24.61
C TRP A 18 25.99 2.37 -24.07
N ASN A 19 25.53 1.88 -22.92
CA ASN A 19 24.32 2.39 -22.27
C ASN A 19 24.48 3.87 -21.83
N ALA A 20 25.64 4.26 -21.31
CA ALA A 20 25.93 5.65 -20.99
C ALA A 20 25.83 6.54 -22.23
N ARG A 21 26.50 6.17 -23.32
CA ARG A 21 26.47 6.92 -24.59
C ARG A 21 25.06 6.98 -25.20
N ALA A 22 24.31 5.89 -25.16
CA ALA A 22 22.92 5.88 -25.64
C ALA A 22 22.04 6.86 -24.86
N LEU A 23 22.20 6.95 -23.55
CA LEU A 23 21.47 7.89 -22.72
C LEU A 23 21.85 9.35 -22.96
N GLU A 24 23.12 9.63 -23.25
CA GLU A 24 23.60 10.95 -23.65
C GLU A 24 23.06 11.38 -25.02
N PHE A 25 22.93 10.45 -25.96
CA PHE A 25 22.45 10.71 -27.31
C PHE A 25 20.93 10.88 -27.39
N VAL A 26 20.15 10.08 -26.61
CA VAL A 26 18.68 10.04 -26.64
C VAL A 26 18.07 10.91 -25.55
N GLY A 27 18.81 11.14 -24.47
CA GLY A 27 18.33 11.82 -23.29
C GLY A 27 18.34 13.33 -23.44
N GLY A 28 17.17 13.96 -23.49
CA GLY A 28 17.06 15.38 -23.21
C GLY A 28 17.60 15.73 -21.81
N ASP A 29 17.73 17.01 -21.49
CA ASP A 29 18.29 17.61 -20.27
C ASP A 29 17.65 17.21 -18.93
N SER A 30 16.98 16.06 -18.81
CA SER A 30 16.44 15.63 -17.52
C SER A 30 17.56 15.17 -16.58
N GLN A 31 17.59 15.67 -15.36
CA GLN A 31 18.54 15.25 -14.31
C GLN A 31 18.65 13.72 -14.18
N ARG A 32 17.56 13.02 -14.45
CA ARG A 32 17.48 11.55 -14.40
C ARG A 32 18.29 10.88 -15.51
N SER A 33 18.30 11.43 -16.75
CA SER A 33 19.13 10.89 -17.84
C SER A 33 20.60 11.14 -17.57
N VAL A 34 20.95 12.32 -17.08
CA VAL A 34 22.33 12.69 -16.69
C VAL A 34 22.86 11.78 -15.60
N TRP A 35 22.07 11.56 -14.54
CA TRP A 35 22.47 10.65 -13.45
C TRP A 35 22.65 9.20 -13.94
N LYS A 36 21.73 8.69 -14.76
CA LYS A 36 21.86 7.33 -15.31
C LYS A 36 23.10 7.17 -16.17
N ALA A 37 23.40 8.16 -16.99
CA ALA A 37 24.62 8.14 -17.81
C ALA A 37 25.86 8.12 -16.91
N ALA A 38 25.88 8.92 -15.85
CA ALA A 38 26.97 8.93 -14.86
C ALA A 38 27.08 7.58 -14.11
N ASP A 39 25.97 6.98 -13.70
CA ASP A 39 25.93 5.63 -13.06
C ASP A 39 26.52 4.56 -14.01
N HIS A 40 26.13 4.57 -15.26
CA HIS A 40 26.69 3.63 -16.24
C HIS A 40 28.19 3.86 -16.49
N ARG A 41 28.65 5.12 -16.54
CA ARG A 41 30.10 5.42 -16.64
C ARG A 41 30.87 4.92 -15.43
N TYR A 42 30.34 5.13 -14.22
CA TYR A 42 30.97 4.65 -13.00
C TYR A 42 31.05 3.13 -12.96
N ARG A 43 29.95 2.43 -13.27
CA ARG A 43 29.93 0.94 -13.36
C ARG A 43 30.92 0.43 -14.41
N ALA A 44 30.98 1.09 -15.55
CA ALA A 44 31.96 0.75 -16.57
C ALA A 44 33.40 0.90 -16.07
N ALA A 45 33.70 1.98 -15.34
CA ALA A 45 35.03 2.19 -14.74
C ALA A 45 35.37 1.12 -13.70
N VAL A 46 34.41 0.75 -12.83
CA VAL A 46 34.58 -0.33 -11.84
C VAL A 46 34.85 -1.67 -12.52
N ALA A 47 34.04 -2.05 -13.53
CA ALA A 47 34.22 -3.30 -14.24
C ALA A 47 35.52 -3.32 -15.06
N LEU A 48 35.89 -2.20 -15.68
CA LEU A 48 37.13 -2.09 -16.43
C LEU A 48 38.37 -2.18 -15.54
N ALA A 49 38.38 -1.54 -14.36
CA ALA A 49 39.45 -1.70 -13.39
C ALA A 49 39.58 -3.16 -12.94
N LEU A 50 38.47 -3.85 -12.66
CA LEU A 50 38.46 -5.26 -12.29
C LEU A 50 39.00 -6.15 -13.41
N SER A 51 38.69 -5.87 -14.67
CA SER A 51 39.22 -6.60 -15.84
C SER A 51 40.75 -6.55 -15.92
N GLN A 52 41.34 -5.46 -15.45
CA GLN A 52 42.79 -5.28 -15.38
C GLN A 52 43.42 -5.82 -14.08
N GLY A 53 42.59 -6.34 -13.15
CA GLY A 53 43.05 -6.92 -11.89
C GLY A 53 43.14 -5.93 -10.74
N PHE A 54 42.51 -4.76 -10.86
CA PHE A 54 42.49 -3.75 -9.81
C PHE A 54 41.09 -3.53 -9.26
N VAL A 55 40.98 -3.19 -7.99
CA VAL A 55 39.75 -2.66 -7.41
C VAL A 55 39.66 -1.17 -7.78
N TYR A 56 38.53 -0.73 -8.29
CA TYR A 56 38.31 0.70 -8.54
C TYR A 56 38.42 1.51 -7.24
N ARG A 57 39.11 2.63 -7.31
CA ARG A 57 39.23 3.60 -6.21
C ARG A 57 39.20 5.01 -6.80
N PRO A 58 38.58 6.00 -6.13
CA PRO A 58 38.68 7.41 -6.51
C PRO A 58 40.14 7.91 -6.53
N VAL A 59 40.40 8.94 -7.34
CA VAL A 59 41.76 9.47 -7.51
C VAL A 59 42.39 9.89 -6.19
N GLU A 60 41.60 10.47 -5.28
CA GLU A 60 42.05 10.88 -3.95
C GLU A 60 42.52 9.70 -3.10
N GLU A 61 41.85 8.56 -3.18
CA GLU A 61 42.24 7.35 -2.48
C GLU A 61 43.50 6.73 -3.09
N ILE A 62 43.60 6.73 -4.43
CA ILE A 62 44.79 6.23 -5.12
C ILE A 62 46.00 7.07 -4.76
N ALA A 63 45.85 8.41 -4.73
CA ALA A 63 46.94 9.32 -4.36
C ALA A 63 47.38 9.17 -2.90
N ALA A 64 46.48 8.68 -2.02
CA ALA A 64 46.78 8.46 -0.60
C ALA A 64 47.28 7.03 -0.31
N LEU A 65 47.40 6.15 -1.31
CA LEU A 65 47.88 4.79 -1.11
C LEU A 65 49.34 4.80 -0.57
N PRO A 66 49.58 4.05 0.50
CA PRO A 66 50.96 3.88 1.02
C PRO A 66 51.83 3.01 0.10
N ASP A 67 51.20 2.21 -0.73
CA ASP A 67 51.85 1.29 -1.66
C ASP A 67 52.10 1.94 -3.02
N ILE A 68 53.32 2.46 -3.21
CA ILE A 68 53.75 3.04 -4.46
C ILE A 68 53.81 2.03 -5.60
N GLU A 69 54.03 0.73 -5.30
CA GLU A 69 54.05 -0.30 -6.33
C GLU A 69 52.70 -0.50 -6.98
N GLU A 70 51.60 -0.41 -6.20
CA GLU A 70 50.23 -0.47 -6.75
C GLU A 70 49.99 0.76 -7.68
N ILE A 71 50.39 1.96 -7.29
CA ILE A 71 50.24 3.16 -8.12
C ILE A 71 51.01 3.00 -9.44
N VAL A 72 52.26 2.52 -9.39
CA VAL A 72 53.09 2.27 -10.59
C VAL A 72 52.47 1.15 -11.46
N ALA A 73 51.95 0.13 -10.85
CA ALA A 73 51.25 -0.98 -11.58
C ALA A 73 50.01 -0.46 -12.34
N ARG A 74 49.23 0.40 -11.71
CA ARG A 74 48.03 1.05 -12.34
C ARG A 74 48.48 1.93 -13.51
N LEU A 75 49.54 2.76 -13.34
CA LEU A 75 50.06 3.60 -14.41
C LEU A 75 50.60 2.75 -15.57
N LYS A 76 51.32 1.69 -15.33
CA LYS A 76 51.76 0.76 -16.38
C LYS A 76 50.64 0.12 -17.12
N ALA A 77 49.55 -0.26 -16.42
CA ALA A 77 48.37 -0.85 -16.99
C ALA A 77 47.57 0.09 -17.88
N THR A 78 47.76 1.42 -17.82
CA THR A 78 47.15 2.39 -18.73
C THR A 78 47.78 2.41 -20.13
N ASP A 79 48.84 1.60 -20.41
CA ASP A 79 49.57 1.56 -21.69
C ASP A 79 50.12 2.93 -22.13
N LEU A 80 50.81 3.62 -21.22
CA LEU A 80 51.39 4.97 -21.42
C LEU A 80 52.28 5.15 -22.68
N GLY A 81 52.60 4.10 -23.41
CA GLY A 81 53.34 4.13 -24.69
C GLY A 81 52.49 4.09 -25.95
N LYS A 82 51.18 3.87 -25.84
CA LYS A 82 50.19 3.92 -26.92
C LYS A 82 49.10 4.87 -26.47
N ALA A 83 48.38 5.55 -27.37
CA ALA A 83 47.28 6.42 -27.01
C ALA A 83 46.29 5.62 -26.10
N PRO A 84 46.25 5.87 -24.77
CA PRO A 84 45.38 5.08 -23.89
C PRO A 84 43.94 5.38 -24.24
N SER A 85 43.07 4.36 -24.17
CA SER A 85 41.63 4.61 -24.15
C SER A 85 41.32 5.48 -22.93
N GLU A 86 40.71 6.64 -23.14
CA GLU A 86 40.32 7.58 -22.07
C GLU A 86 39.58 6.85 -20.94
N ALA A 87 38.62 6.02 -21.28
CA ALA A 87 37.87 5.20 -20.33
C ALA A 87 38.76 4.25 -19.49
N LYS A 88 39.83 3.71 -20.08
CA LYS A 88 40.77 2.84 -19.36
C LYS A 88 41.63 3.63 -18.36
N ALA A 89 42.08 4.80 -18.79
CA ALA A 89 42.83 5.69 -17.90
C ALA A 89 41.97 6.18 -16.72
N GLU A 90 40.76 6.62 -17.00
CA GLU A 90 39.78 7.02 -15.96
C GLU A 90 39.48 5.85 -14.97
N ALA A 91 39.28 4.63 -15.46
CA ALA A 91 39.02 3.46 -14.63
C ALA A 91 40.20 3.09 -13.72
N LEU A 92 41.42 3.14 -14.23
CA LEU A 92 42.60 2.72 -13.47
C LEU A 92 43.13 3.81 -12.52
N LEU A 93 42.89 5.08 -12.85
CA LEU A 93 43.38 6.24 -12.07
C LEU A 93 42.26 6.93 -11.28
N GLY A 94 41.05 6.37 -11.24
CA GLY A 94 39.97 6.89 -10.39
C GLY A 94 39.33 8.18 -10.89
N GLY A 95 39.33 8.40 -12.22
CA GLY A 95 38.84 9.61 -12.85
C GLY A 95 37.30 9.74 -12.94
N VAL A 96 36.56 8.68 -12.65
CA VAL A 96 35.09 8.69 -12.69
C VAL A 96 34.52 8.79 -11.29
N PRO A 97 33.93 9.93 -10.88
CA PRO A 97 33.34 10.05 -9.56
C PRO A 97 32.12 9.12 -9.40
N GLU A 98 31.91 8.63 -8.18
CA GLU A 98 30.67 7.91 -7.87
C GLU A 98 29.47 8.84 -8.05
N PRO A 99 28.47 8.47 -8.85
CA PRO A 99 27.35 9.34 -9.10
C PRO A 99 26.44 9.41 -7.88
N VAL A 100 26.22 10.61 -7.39
CA VAL A 100 25.25 10.85 -6.32
C VAL A 100 23.84 10.80 -6.92
N ASP A 101 23.02 9.89 -6.41
CA ASP A 101 21.61 9.81 -6.80
C ASP A 101 20.87 11.07 -6.31
N LYS A 102 20.43 11.92 -7.23
CA LYS A 102 19.70 13.16 -6.93
C LYS A 102 18.19 13.03 -7.16
N THR A 103 17.68 11.79 -7.29
CA THR A 103 16.25 11.57 -7.44
C THR A 103 15.50 12.14 -6.24
N THR A 104 14.61 13.10 -6.50
CA THR A 104 13.84 13.77 -5.45
C THR A 104 12.75 12.85 -4.90
N VAL A 105 12.14 13.28 -3.78
CA VAL A 105 11.02 12.53 -3.15
C VAL A 105 9.86 12.35 -4.11
N SER A 106 9.49 13.39 -4.88
CA SER A 106 8.40 13.33 -5.86
C SER A 106 8.72 12.38 -7.01
N GLU A 107 9.91 12.47 -7.60
CA GLU A 107 10.36 11.58 -8.69
C GLU A 107 10.44 10.12 -8.24
N ALA A 108 10.94 9.89 -7.02
CA ALA A 108 10.99 8.56 -6.44
C ALA A 108 9.59 8.00 -6.19
N PHE A 109 8.63 8.84 -5.82
CA PHE A 109 7.25 8.42 -5.65
C PHE A 109 6.58 8.05 -6.99
N GLU A 110 6.82 8.79 -8.06
CA GLU A 110 6.34 8.42 -9.40
C GLU A 110 6.90 7.05 -9.82
N LEU A 111 8.20 6.81 -9.59
CA LEU A 111 8.81 5.51 -9.86
C LEU A 111 8.24 4.41 -8.96
N TYR A 112 7.95 4.74 -7.71
CA TYR A 112 7.33 3.83 -6.75
C TYR A 112 5.95 3.37 -7.21
N VAL A 113 5.09 4.30 -7.63
CA VAL A 113 3.74 3.98 -8.11
C VAL A 113 3.78 3.21 -9.42
N SER A 114 4.62 3.65 -10.38
CA SER A 114 4.62 3.10 -11.74
C SER A 114 5.34 1.75 -11.87
N LYS A 115 6.32 1.45 -11.00
CA LYS A 115 7.17 0.25 -11.13
C LYS A 115 7.41 -0.51 -9.84
N ILE A 116 7.86 0.18 -8.77
CA ILE A 116 8.38 -0.49 -7.56
C ILE A 116 7.27 -1.21 -6.79
N ALA A 117 6.08 -0.61 -6.74
CA ALA A 117 4.93 -1.12 -6.02
C ALA A 117 3.90 -1.81 -6.93
N PHE A 118 4.34 -2.35 -8.06
CA PHE A 118 3.48 -3.06 -8.99
C PHE A 118 2.71 -4.20 -8.30
N ASP A 119 3.42 -5.02 -7.53
CA ASP A 119 2.83 -6.17 -6.82
C ASP A 119 1.73 -5.75 -5.83
N ASP A 120 1.88 -4.59 -5.18
CA ASP A 120 0.87 -4.05 -4.27
C ASP A 120 -0.44 -3.67 -5.00
N GLN A 121 -0.44 -3.55 -6.31
CA GLN A 121 -1.54 -3.02 -7.11
C GLN A 121 -2.11 -4.02 -8.13
N TYR A 122 -1.40 -5.12 -8.36
CA TYR A 122 -1.67 -6.05 -9.47
C TYR A 122 -3.12 -6.54 -9.52
N ASN A 123 -3.68 -6.95 -8.37
CA ASN A 123 -5.04 -7.50 -8.26
C ASN A 123 -6.07 -6.48 -7.74
N LYS A 124 -5.77 -5.18 -7.75
CA LYS A 124 -6.67 -4.14 -7.22
C LYS A 124 -7.56 -3.55 -8.30
N SER A 125 -8.81 -3.24 -7.95
CA SER A 125 -9.70 -2.45 -8.80
C SER A 125 -9.16 -1.03 -8.99
N GLU A 126 -9.70 -0.31 -9.98
CA GLU A 126 -9.35 1.08 -10.24
C GLU A 126 -9.56 1.96 -8.99
N ALA A 127 -10.71 1.82 -8.32
CA ALA A 127 -10.98 2.55 -7.07
C ALA A 127 -10.04 2.15 -5.93
N GLN A 128 -9.66 0.88 -5.84
CA GLN A 128 -8.69 0.43 -4.84
C GLN A 128 -7.29 0.99 -5.12
N ARG A 129 -6.84 1.01 -6.38
CA ARG A 129 -5.56 1.62 -6.80
C ARG A 129 -5.54 3.11 -6.51
N TYR A 130 -6.59 3.82 -6.92
CA TYR A 130 -6.72 5.24 -6.65
C TYR A 130 -6.67 5.57 -5.15
N ALA A 131 -7.40 4.83 -4.31
CA ALA A 131 -7.40 5.03 -2.86
C ALA A 131 -6.03 4.73 -2.22
N TRP A 132 -5.36 3.68 -2.71
CA TRP A 132 -4.02 3.29 -2.26
C TRP A 132 -2.99 4.39 -2.61
N GLU A 133 -2.97 4.85 -3.85
CA GLU A 133 -2.08 5.89 -4.34
C GLU A 133 -2.33 7.22 -3.61
N LYS A 134 -3.60 7.67 -3.55
CA LYS A 134 -3.98 8.91 -2.87
C LYS A 134 -3.53 8.94 -1.41
N THR A 135 -3.65 7.81 -0.71
CA THR A 135 -3.23 7.72 0.70
C THR A 135 -1.72 7.92 0.85
N LYS A 136 -0.94 7.37 -0.08
CA LYS A 136 0.52 7.52 -0.09
C LYS A 136 0.93 8.91 -0.57
N GLN A 137 0.33 9.40 -1.66
CA GLN A 137 0.55 10.76 -2.17
C GLN A 137 0.38 11.79 -1.05
N THR A 138 -0.71 11.72 -0.29
CA THR A 138 -0.93 12.64 0.85
C THR A 138 0.22 12.60 1.86
N SER A 139 0.87 11.44 2.05
CA SER A 139 2.03 11.35 2.96
C SER A 139 3.27 12.01 2.37
N ILE A 140 3.46 11.88 1.07
CA ILE A 140 4.53 12.52 0.31
C ILE A 140 4.34 14.05 0.32
N ASP A 141 3.11 14.50 0.06
CA ASP A 141 2.75 15.93 0.07
C ASP A 141 3.08 16.57 1.42
N TYR A 142 2.74 15.92 2.53
CA TYR A 142 3.10 16.40 3.87
C TYR A 142 4.61 16.45 4.10
N PHE A 143 5.36 15.50 3.57
CA PHE A 143 6.80 15.53 3.70
C PHE A 143 7.40 16.68 2.90
N ILE A 144 6.98 16.83 1.65
CA ILE A 144 7.46 17.90 0.76
C ILE A 144 7.07 19.29 1.32
N GLU A 145 5.87 19.44 1.86
CA GLU A 145 5.40 20.68 2.49
C GLU A 145 6.31 21.10 3.67
N GLN A 146 6.80 20.13 4.46
CA GLN A 146 7.56 20.42 5.68
C GLN A 146 9.07 20.44 5.49
N VAL A 147 9.58 19.70 4.52
CA VAL A 147 11.03 19.50 4.33
C VAL A 147 11.50 20.08 2.99
N GLY A 148 10.63 20.07 1.98
CA GLY A 148 10.95 20.36 0.60
C GLY A 148 11.06 19.08 -0.23
N ASP A 149 11.02 19.23 -1.56
CA ASP A 149 11.24 18.13 -2.51
C ASP A 149 12.74 17.92 -2.72
N ILE A 150 13.38 17.26 -1.77
CA ILE A 150 14.82 17.01 -1.74
C ILE A 150 15.17 15.63 -2.30
N PRO A 151 16.43 15.40 -2.72
CA PRO A 151 16.90 14.06 -3.05
C PRO A 151 16.72 13.08 -1.89
N LEU A 152 16.34 11.82 -2.18
CA LEU A 152 16.19 10.80 -1.15
C LEU A 152 17.48 10.55 -0.37
N THR A 153 18.64 10.66 -1.04
CA THR A 153 19.97 10.55 -0.41
C THR A 153 20.24 11.62 0.63
N ASP A 154 19.59 12.78 0.51
CA ASP A 154 19.76 13.90 1.43
C ASP A 154 18.89 13.79 2.68
N ILE A 155 17.98 12.81 2.74
CA ILE A 155 17.14 12.56 3.91
C ILE A 155 17.98 11.94 5.02
N THR A 156 18.57 12.79 5.84
CA THR A 156 19.33 12.39 7.02
C THR A 156 18.42 12.04 8.19
N ARG A 157 18.97 11.37 9.21
CA ARG A 157 18.27 11.13 10.49
C ARG A 157 17.75 12.43 11.11
N LYS A 158 18.49 13.54 10.98
CA LYS A 158 18.08 14.86 11.48
C LYS A 158 16.81 15.35 10.80
N ILE A 159 16.73 15.25 9.48
CA ILE A 159 15.54 15.63 8.70
C ILE A 159 14.35 14.76 9.07
N ALA A 160 14.54 13.44 9.16
CA ALA A 160 13.48 12.52 9.56
C ALA A 160 12.99 12.79 11.00
N THR A 161 13.88 13.23 11.92
CA THR A 161 13.51 13.67 13.28
C THR A 161 12.66 14.94 13.24
N GLN A 162 13.04 15.94 12.45
CA GLN A 162 12.25 17.18 12.29
C GLN A 162 10.84 16.87 11.76
N TYR A 163 10.72 15.99 10.77
CA TYR A 163 9.42 15.55 10.26
C TYR A 163 8.58 14.83 11.32
N ARG A 164 9.21 13.96 12.13
CA ARG A 164 8.53 13.31 13.27
C ARG A 164 8.06 14.33 14.31
N ASP A 165 8.88 15.30 14.67
CA ASP A 165 8.56 16.32 15.67
C ASP A 165 7.43 17.24 15.20
N TRP A 166 7.36 17.52 13.89
CA TRP A 166 6.22 18.20 13.29
C TRP A 166 4.92 17.41 13.48
N TRP A 167 4.92 16.08 13.28
CA TRP A 167 3.76 15.23 13.59
C TRP A 167 3.42 15.26 15.09
N GLN A 168 4.42 15.27 15.96
CA GLN A 168 4.21 15.37 17.41
C GLN A 168 3.49 16.68 17.77
N THR A 169 3.88 17.80 17.19
CA THR A 169 3.21 19.09 17.38
C THR A 169 1.75 19.04 16.97
N ARG A 170 1.42 18.39 15.88
CA ARG A 170 0.03 18.23 15.40
C ARG A 170 -0.83 17.28 16.24
N MET A 171 -0.22 16.49 17.10
CA MET A 171 -0.92 15.63 18.06
C MET A 171 -1.32 16.40 19.32
N LEU A 172 -0.77 17.58 19.56
CA LEU A 172 -1.17 18.46 20.65
C LEU A 172 -2.43 19.29 20.30
N PRO A 173 -3.15 19.82 21.29
CA PRO A 173 -4.26 20.73 21.03
C PRO A 173 -3.81 21.92 20.15
N GLN A 174 -4.53 22.14 19.06
CA GLN A 174 -4.22 23.19 18.11
C GLN A 174 -4.86 24.52 18.52
N LYS A 175 -4.15 25.64 18.31
CA LYS A 175 -4.63 26.98 18.66
C LYS A 175 -5.84 27.42 17.82
N ASP A 176 -5.97 26.90 16.62
CA ASP A 176 -7.09 27.17 15.67
C ASP A 176 -8.33 26.33 15.97
N GLY A 177 -8.33 25.52 17.03
CA GLY A 177 -9.43 24.64 17.41
C GLY A 177 -9.56 23.39 16.54
N SER A 178 -8.66 23.14 15.62
CA SER A 178 -8.64 21.90 14.82
C SER A 178 -8.37 20.69 15.72
N LYS A 179 -8.94 19.52 15.32
CA LYS A 179 -8.78 18.29 16.12
C LYS A 179 -7.34 17.80 16.04
N PRO A 180 -6.74 17.44 17.20
CA PRO A 180 -5.43 16.83 17.23
C PRO A 180 -5.35 15.57 16.34
N VAL A 181 -4.22 15.39 15.68
CA VAL A 181 -3.95 14.18 14.89
C VAL A 181 -3.72 13.00 15.82
N THR A 182 -4.26 11.83 15.48
CA THR A 182 -4.04 10.63 16.28
C THR A 182 -2.66 10.01 16.03
N PRO A 183 -2.06 9.29 17.01
CA PRO A 183 -0.83 8.54 16.82
C PRO A 183 -0.88 7.60 15.61
N ASN A 184 -2.01 6.94 15.38
CA ASN A 184 -2.19 6.05 14.22
C ASN A 184 -2.10 6.80 12.89
N THR A 185 -2.61 8.02 12.81
CA THR A 185 -2.53 8.86 11.62
C THR A 185 -1.08 9.29 11.36
N ALA A 186 -0.39 9.81 12.36
CA ALA A 186 1.02 10.20 12.26
C ALA A 186 1.91 9.02 11.86
N ASN A 187 1.75 7.88 12.53
CA ASN A 187 2.51 6.66 12.24
C ASN A 187 2.27 6.15 10.81
N ARG A 188 1.07 6.29 10.28
CA ARG A 188 0.77 5.93 8.89
C ARG A 188 1.57 6.78 7.90
N HIS A 189 1.64 8.09 8.12
CA HIS A 189 2.37 8.99 7.21
C HIS A 189 3.88 8.78 7.29
N ILE A 190 4.43 8.65 8.50
CA ILE A 190 5.85 8.30 8.70
C ILE A 190 6.16 6.93 8.07
N GLY A 191 5.28 5.95 8.25
CA GLY A 191 5.42 4.60 7.69
C GLY A 191 5.38 4.59 6.17
N ASN A 192 4.58 5.45 5.53
CA ASN A 192 4.53 5.57 4.07
C ASN A 192 5.84 6.17 3.51
N MET A 193 6.39 7.21 4.16
CA MET A 193 7.70 7.76 3.80
C MET A 193 8.81 6.74 3.95
N ARG A 194 8.82 6.01 5.07
CA ARG A 194 9.77 4.92 5.31
C ARG A 194 9.67 3.84 4.24
N SER A 195 8.45 3.45 3.87
CA SER A 195 8.21 2.44 2.83
C SER A 195 8.72 2.90 1.45
N LEU A 196 8.49 4.16 1.08
CA LEU A 196 9.04 4.75 -0.14
C LEU A 196 10.58 4.68 -0.13
N TYR A 197 11.21 5.18 0.94
CA TYR A 197 12.66 5.21 1.10
C TYR A 197 13.28 3.81 0.95
N GLN A 198 12.83 2.87 1.78
CA GLN A 198 13.38 1.52 1.80
C GLN A 198 13.18 0.77 0.47
N ARG A 199 11.98 0.86 -0.13
CA ARG A 199 11.69 0.15 -1.39
C ARG A 199 12.40 0.79 -2.57
N TYR A 200 12.59 2.10 -2.57
CA TYR A 200 13.38 2.79 -3.58
C TYR A 200 14.82 2.30 -3.59
N PHE A 201 15.52 2.35 -2.46
CA PHE A 201 16.91 1.93 -2.38
C PHE A 201 17.09 0.43 -2.61
N LYS A 202 16.15 -0.40 -2.13
CA LYS A 202 16.13 -1.84 -2.47
C LYS A 202 16.01 -2.06 -3.98
N TYR A 203 15.13 -1.33 -4.65
CA TYR A 203 14.97 -1.38 -6.12
C TYR A 203 16.24 -0.93 -6.86
N ARG A 204 17.01 -0.02 -6.26
CA ARG A 204 18.29 0.44 -6.77
C ARG A 204 19.46 -0.52 -6.47
N GLY A 205 19.22 -1.64 -5.79
CA GLY A 205 20.26 -2.58 -5.38
C GLY A 205 21.06 -2.16 -4.14
N GLN A 206 20.63 -1.13 -3.43
CA GLN A 206 21.26 -0.56 -2.24
C GLN A 206 20.48 -0.96 -0.97
N SER A 207 20.48 -2.27 -0.65
CA SER A 207 19.70 -2.80 0.48
C SER A 207 20.28 -2.43 1.85
N ASP A 208 21.56 -2.07 1.90
CA ASP A 208 22.31 -1.83 3.15
C ASP A 208 22.29 -0.36 3.61
N ILE A 209 21.57 0.50 2.86
CA ILE A 209 21.47 1.91 3.23
C ILE A 209 20.76 2.08 4.56
N GLU A 210 21.30 2.94 5.42
CA GLU A 210 20.69 3.21 6.72
C GLU A 210 19.32 3.89 6.55
N ASP A 211 18.31 3.35 7.23
CA ASP A 211 16.95 3.86 7.21
C ASP A 211 16.79 5.04 8.19
N PRO A 212 16.66 6.29 7.70
CA PRO A 212 16.57 7.45 8.57
C PRO A 212 15.26 7.51 9.39
N PHE A 213 14.23 6.73 9.02
CA PHE A 213 12.97 6.65 9.74
C PHE A 213 12.90 5.47 10.72
N LYS A 214 13.98 4.68 10.83
CA LYS A 214 14.01 3.49 11.70
C LYS A 214 13.66 3.85 13.15
N GLY A 215 12.72 3.10 13.73
CA GLY A 215 12.32 3.28 15.13
C GLY A 215 11.41 4.48 15.40
N PHE A 216 11.03 5.26 14.39
CA PHE A 216 10.06 6.34 14.57
C PHE A 216 8.65 5.79 14.64
N PHE A 217 8.12 5.83 15.84
CA PHE A 217 6.78 5.35 16.15
C PHE A 217 6.25 6.09 17.37
N PHE A 218 5.02 6.59 17.28
CA PHE A 218 4.30 7.14 18.41
C PHE A 218 3.54 6.04 19.13
N ALA A 219 3.84 5.83 20.41
CA ALA A 219 3.05 4.96 21.27
C ALA A 219 1.64 5.54 21.48
N GLY A 220 0.70 4.68 21.77
CA GLY A 220 -0.69 5.08 22.00
C GLY A 220 -1.59 4.64 20.86
N LYS A 221 -2.33 3.56 21.07
CA LYS A 221 -3.43 3.16 20.20
C LYS A 221 -4.67 3.90 20.68
N SER A 222 -5.12 4.89 19.92
CA SER A 222 -6.47 5.39 20.12
C SER A 222 -7.43 4.29 19.61
N ARG A 223 -7.81 3.39 20.51
CA ARG A 223 -8.91 2.45 20.26
C ARG A 223 -10.22 3.23 20.41
N VAL A 224 -10.58 3.98 19.40
CA VAL A 224 -11.96 4.45 19.32
C VAL A 224 -12.80 3.21 19.03
N LYS A 225 -13.42 2.65 20.06
CA LYS A 225 -14.43 1.60 19.89
C LYS A 225 -15.61 2.27 19.20
N ARG A 226 -15.89 1.86 17.97
CA ARG A 226 -17.08 2.36 17.27
C ARG A 226 -18.31 1.84 17.99
N ALA A 227 -19.30 2.70 18.14
CA ALA A 227 -20.57 2.32 18.72
C ALA A 227 -21.32 1.34 17.80
N SER A 228 -21.97 0.33 18.37
CA SER A 228 -22.94 -0.52 17.71
C SER A 228 -24.36 0.01 17.97
N PHE A 229 -25.28 -0.20 17.05
CA PHE A 229 -26.70 0.01 17.30
C PHE A 229 -27.23 -1.16 18.15
N SER A 230 -28.11 -0.89 19.10
CA SER A 230 -28.81 -1.96 19.80
C SER A 230 -29.77 -2.71 18.84
N ASP A 231 -30.05 -3.96 19.14
CA ASP A 231 -30.99 -4.75 18.32
C ASP A 231 -32.40 -4.10 18.32
N GLU A 232 -32.85 -3.59 19.46
CA GLU A 232 -34.09 -2.82 19.58
C GLU A 232 -34.10 -1.62 18.63
N PHE A 233 -33.02 -0.83 18.57
CA PHE A 233 -32.93 0.33 17.70
C PHE A 233 -32.96 -0.08 16.22
N VAL A 234 -32.27 -1.16 15.88
CA VAL A 234 -32.30 -1.68 14.50
C VAL A 234 -33.70 -2.08 14.11
N ARG A 235 -34.41 -2.84 14.92
CA ARG A 235 -35.76 -3.33 14.64
C ARG A 235 -36.82 -2.21 14.64
N THR A 236 -36.77 -1.30 15.63
CA THR A 236 -37.82 -0.31 15.82
C THR A 236 -37.59 1.00 15.05
N ARG A 237 -36.33 1.32 14.67
CA ARG A 237 -36.00 2.60 14.06
C ARG A 237 -35.44 2.46 12.64
N ILE A 238 -34.73 1.37 12.32
CA ILE A 238 -34.08 1.21 11.00
C ILE A 238 -34.89 0.29 10.09
N LEU A 239 -35.38 -0.84 10.59
CA LEU A 239 -36.16 -1.81 9.81
C LEU A 239 -37.66 -1.43 9.68
N VAL A 240 -38.00 -0.16 9.82
CA VAL A 240 -39.38 0.32 9.68
C VAL A 240 -39.79 0.27 8.20
N PRO A 241 -40.91 -0.37 7.86
CA PRO A 241 -41.42 -0.42 6.49
C PRO A 241 -41.60 1.01 5.90
N GLY A 242 -41.16 1.21 4.67
CA GLY A 242 -41.30 2.49 3.97
C GLY A 242 -40.24 3.56 4.33
N LEU A 243 -39.47 3.37 5.39
CA LEU A 243 -38.50 4.36 5.88
C LEU A 243 -37.50 4.87 4.80
N PHE A 244 -37.14 4.01 3.87
CA PHE A 244 -36.16 4.29 2.82
C PHE A 244 -36.75 4.31 1.41
N ASP A 245 -38.08 4.42 1.25
CA ASP A 245 -38.75 4.32 -0.07
C ASP A 245 -38.39 5.44 -1.04
N ASP A 246 -37.94 6.58 -0.53
CA ASP A 246 -37.40 7.70 -1.30
C ASP A 246 -35.97 7.48 -1.81
N LEU A 247 -35.26 6.46 -1.31
CA LEU A 247 -33.93 6.11 -1.80
C LEU A 247 -34.00 5.24 -3.05
N ARG A 248 -32.95 5.30 -3.87
CA ARG A 248 -32.77 4.34 -4.97
C ARG A 248 -32.84 2.92 -4.42
N LEU A 249 -33.49 2.03 -5.20
CA LEU A 249 -33.71 0.65 -4.81
C LEU A 249 -32.42 -0.05 -4.36
N GLU A 250 -31.32 0.12 -5.10
CA GLU A 250 -30.03 -0.47 -4.76
C GLU A 250 -29.50 -0.04 -3.37
N LEU A 251 -29.67 1.26 -3.00
CA LEU A 251 -29.27 1.73 -1.66
C LEU A 251 -30.10 1.10 -0.55
N ARG A 252 -31.40 0.93 -0.77
CA ARG A 252 -32.28 0.25 0.19
C ARG A 252 -31.83 -1.19 0.43
N VAL A 253 -31.62 -1.92 -0.65
CA VAL A 253 -31.15 -3.33 -0.58
C VAL A 253 -29.79 -3.41 0.11
N ILE A 254 -28.87 -2.52 -0.17
CA ILE A 254 -27.57 -2.47 0.51
C ILE A 254 -27.72 -2.28 2.02
N ILE A 255 -28.64 -1.42 2.49
CA ILE A 255 -28.88 -1.23 3.94
C ILE A 255 -29.28 -2.56 4.58
N TYR A 256 -30.27 -3.25 4.02
CA TYR A 256 -30.77 -4.52 4.58
C TYR A 256 -29.68 -5.62 4.56
N LEU A 257 -28.88 -5.70 3.50
CA LEU A 257 -27.74 -6.61 3.46
C LEU A 257 -26.71 -6.30 4.54
N LEU A 258 -26.35 -5.01 4.75
CA LEU A 258 -25.40 -4.65 5.80
C LEU A 258 -25.90 -5.04 7.20
N ILE A 259 -27.21 -4.91 7.46
CA ILE A 259 -27.83 -5.26 8.73
C ILE A 259 -27.79 -6.78 8.97
N GLU A 260 -28.18 -7.58 7.98
CA GLU A 260 -28.42 -9.01 8.19
C GLU A 260 -27.23 -9.91 7.84
N THR A 261 -26.18 -9.36 7.22
CA THR A 261 -24.98 -10.13 6.85
C THR A 261 -23.74 -9.67 7.57
N GLY A 262 -23.75 -8.46 8.11
CA GLY A 262 -22.56 -7.83 8.68
C GLY A 262 -21.39 -7.67 7.68
N ALA A 263 -21.62 -7.88 6.39
CA ALA A 263 -20.60 -7.77 5.36
C ALA A 263 -20.03 -6.33 5.30
N ARG A 264 -18.79 -6.19 4.80
CA ARG A 264 -18.22 -4.86 4.59
C ARG A 264 -18.94 -4.17 3.44
N LEU A 265 -19.15 -2.85 3.54
CA LEU A 265 -19.81 -2.10 2.48
C LEU A 265 -19.20 -2.34 1.10
N SER A 266 -17.85 -2.37 1.03
CA SER A 266 -17.15 -2.65 -0.21
C SER A 266 -17.34 -4.09 -0.72
N GLU A 267 -17.69 -5.04 0.13
CA GLU A 267 -18.02 -6.41 -0.27
C GLU A 267 -19.42 -6.43 -0.89
N VAL A 268 -20.39 -5.80 -0.21
CA VAL A 268 -21.79 -5.76 -0.66
C VAL A 268 -21.93 -5.06 -2.01
N VAL A 269 -21.40 -3.86 -2.17
CA VAL A 269 -21.57 -3.08 -3.41
C VAL A 269 -20.93 -3.73 -4.64
N ASN A 270 -20.03 -4.68 -4.43
CA ASN A 270 -19.34 -5.38 -5.49
C ASN A 270 -19.82 -6.81 -5.72
N LEU A 271 -20.97 -7.20 -5.16
CA LEU A 271 -21.60 -8.47 -5.47
C LEU A 271 -21.98 -8.53 -6.96
N ARG A 272 -21.60 -9.59 -7.63
CA ARG A 272 -21.93 -9.86 -9.02
C ARG A 272 -23.09 -10.86 -9.11
N PRO A 273 -23.77 -10.97 -10.26
CA PRO A 273 -24.86 -11.95 -10.44
C PRO A 273 -24.46 -13.38 -10.04
N GLN A 274 -23.24 -13.81 -10.39
CA GLN A 274 -22.74 -15.14 -10.06
C GLN A 274 -22.42 -15.35 -8.58
N ASP A 275 -22.34 -14.28 -7.79
CA ASP A 275 -22.09 -14.34 -6.34
C ASP A 275 -23.37 -14.28 -5.52
N ILE A 276 -24.52 -14.15 -6.18
CA ILE A 276 -25.85 -14.07 -5.59
C ILE A 276 -26.61 -15.33 -5.96
N ARG A 277 -26.77 -16.25 -5.01
CA ARG A 277 -27.34 -17.59 -5.19
C ARG A 277 -28.77 -17.68 -4.63
N LEU A 278 -29.72 -17.01 -5.29
CA LEU A 278 -31.13 -16.98 -4.84
C LEU A 278 -31.89 -18.27 -5.11
N ASP A 279 -31.47 -19.04 -6.12
CA ASP A 279 -32.12 -20.31 -6.53
C ASP A 279 -31.51 -21.52 -5.82
N HIS A 280 -30.54 -21.32 -4.92
CA HIS A 280 -29.96 -22.38 -4.12
C HIS A 280 -30.95 -22.81 -3.02
N GLU A 281 -30.89 -24.08 -2.54
CA GLU A 281 -31.67 -24.58 -1.40
C GLU A 281 -31.60 -23.65 -0.19
N VAL A 282 -30.40 -23.09 0.07
CA VAL A 282 -30.19 -22.01 1.02
C VAL A 282 -29.79 -20.77 0.22
N PRO A 283 -30.66 -19.77 0.01
CA PRO A 283 -30.30 -18.54 -0.64
C PRO A 283 -29.18 -17.85 0.12
N HIS A 284 -28.11 -17.49 -0.59
CA HIS A 284 -26.90 -16.90 0.03
C HIS A 284 -26.16 -15.98 -0.92
N ILE A 285 -25.25 -15.19 -0.37
CA ILE A 285 -24.23 -14.44 -1.12
C ILE A 285 -22.86 -15.06 -0.88
N HIS A 286 -22.03 -15.09 -1.92
CA HIS A 286 -20.65 -15.52 -1.86
C HIS A 286 -19.72 -14.31 -1.98
N ILE A 287 -19.01 -13.99 -0.90
CA ILE A 287 -17.98 -12.95 -0.89
C ILE A 287 -16.65 -13.62 -1.21
N ARG A 288 -16.05 -13.25 -2.33
CA ARG A 288 -14.77 -13.81 -2.81
C ARG A 288 -13.90 -12.78 -3.48
N ALA A 289 -12.59 -13.07 -3.57
CA ALA A 289 -11.66 -12.29 -4.37
C ALA A 289 -11.98 -12.49 -5.87
N GLU A 290 -11.58 -11.52 -6.67
CA GLU A 290 -11.76 -11.53 -8.12
C GLU A 290 -10.45 -11.14 -8.81
N GLN A 291 -10.31 -11.44 -10.09
CA GLN A 291 -9.08 -11.17 -10.85
C GLN A 291 -8.59 -9.73 -10.75
N ASN A 292 -9.51 -8.77 -10.57
CA ASN A 292 -9.19 -7.34 -10.53
C ASN A 292 -9.66 -6.67 -9.22
N ARG A 293 -9.81 -7.45 -8.15
CA ARG A 293 -10.24 -6.90 -6.87
C ARG A 293 -9.84 -7.80 -5.71
N GLU A 294 -8.98 -7.27 -4.84
CA GLU A 294 -8.58 -7.95 -3.62
C GLU A 294 -9.62 -7.79 -2.49
N LEU A 295 -9.80 -8.82 -1.71
CA LEU A 295 -10.40 -8.74 -0.39
C LEU A 295 -9.38 -8.18 0.62
N LYS A 296 -9.87 -7.72 1.76
CA LYS A 296 -9.01 -7.14 2.80
C LYS A 296 -8.02 -8.14 3.40
N THR A 297 -8.44 -9.41 3.49
CA THR A 297 -7.65 -10.55 3.99
C THR A 297 -8.15 -11.81 3.29
N ASP A 298 -7.33 -12.85 3.26
CA ASP A 298 -7.70 -14.17 2.69
C ASP A 298 -8.89 -14.77 3.42
N ASP A 299 -8.98 -14.64 4.75
CA ASP A 299 -10.12 -15.08 5.57
C ASP A 299 -11.45 -14.38 5.23
N SER A 300 -11.43 -13.37 4.35
CA SER A 300 -12.65 -12.65 3.98
C SER A 300 -13.53 -13.42 3.01
N GLU A 301 -13.02 -14.46 2.33
CA GLU A 301 -13.82 -15.31 1.44
C GLU A 301 -14.79 -16.16 2.26
N ARG A 302 -16.09 -16.05 1.90
CA ARG A 302 -17.14 -16.75 2.66
C ARG A 302 -18.49 -16.71 1.98
N GLU A 303 -19.33 -17.66 2.34
CA GLU A 303 -20.73 -17.70 1.97
C GLU A 303 -21.60 -17.32 3.18
N ILE A 304 -22.54 -16.39 2.97
CA ILE A 304 -23.44 -15.88 4.02
C ILE A 304 -24.88 -16.13 3.58
N PRO A 305 -25.66 -16.98 4.29
CA PRO A 305 -27.08 -17.14 4.05
C PRO A 305 -27.83 -15.81 4.16
N LEU A 306 -28.81 -15.62 3.30
CA LEU A 306 -29.72 -14.48 3.33
C LEU A 306 -30.94 -14.81 4.19
N VAL A 307 -31.09 -14.10 5.30
CA VAL A 307 -32.21 -14.25 6.25
C VAL A 307 -32.89 -12.90 6.48
N GLY A 308 -33.96 -12.88 7.25
CA GLY A 308 -34.66 -11.65 7.67
C GLY A 308 -34.98 -10.71 6.51
N ALA A 309 -34.67 -9.43 6.67
CA ALA A 309 -34.92 -8.39 5.66
C ALA A 309 -34.02 -8.50 4.43
N ALA A 310 -32.86 -9.19 4.53
CA ALA A 310 -31.91 -9.29 3.42
C ALA A 310 -32.44 -10.15 2.26
N LEU A 311 -33.11 -11.25 2.53
CA LEU A 311 -33.62 -12.17 1.48
C LEU A 311 -34.62 -11.50 0.56
N PRO A 312 -35.75 -10.95 1.04
CA PRO A 312 -36.70 -10.27 0.18
C PRO A 312 -36.10 -9.05 -0.53
N ALA A 313 -35.24 -8.33 0.15
CA ALA A 313 -34.52 -7.21 -0.45
C ALA A 313 -33.63 -7.63 -1.61
N MET A 314 -32.81 -8.69 -1.45
CA MET A 314 -31.90 -9.15 -2.50
C MET A 314 -32.63 -9.66 -3.74
N ARG A 315 -33.82 -10.20 -3.59
CA ARG A 315 -34.68 -10.62 -4.72
C ARG A 315 -35.10 -9.44 -5.62
N LEU A 316 -35.07 -8.19 -5.11
CA LEU A 316 -35.30 -6.98 -5.89
C LEU A 316 -34.09 -6.54 -6.72
N CYS A 317 -32.89 -6.99 -6.36
CA CYS A 317 -31.65 -6.68 -7.05
C CYS A 317 -30.83 -7.97 -7.35
N PRO A 318 -31.36 -8.96 -8.07
CA PRO A 318 -30.73 -10.27 -8.26
C PRO A 318 -29.42 -10.19 -9.04
N ASN A 319 -29.20 -9.12 -9.77
CA ASN A 319 -28.01 -8.89 -10.58
C ASN A 319 -26.94 -8.02 -9.87
N GLY A 320 -27.11 -7.75 -8.56
CA GLY A 320 -26.21 -6.89 -7.80
C GLY A 320 -26.46 -5.39 -8.01
N PHE A 321 -25.42 -4.59 -7.87
CA PHE A 321 -25.52 -3.13 -7.72
C PHE A 321 -24.72 -2.39 -8.80
N GLY A 322 -25.09 -2.55 -10.06
CA GLY A 322 -24.33 -2.01 -11.20
C GLY A 322 -24.02 -0.51 -11.13
N HIS A 323 -24.98 0.29 -10.65
CA HIS A 323 -24.77 1.74 -10.48
C HIS A 323 -23.69 2.08 -9.42
N TYR A 324 -23.55 1.22 -8.41
CA TYR A 324 -22.63 1.43 -7.28
C TYR A 324 -21.38 0.52 -7.31
N TYR A 325 -21.25 -0.30 -8.35
CA TYR A 325 -20.09 -1.16 -8.50
C TYR A 325 -18.80 -0.36 -8.41
N ASP A 326 -17.86 -0.81 -7.58
CA ASP A 326 -16.56 -0.17 -7.25
C ASP A 326 -16.66 1.28 -6.71
N ARG A 327 -17.84 1.68 -6.16
CA ARG A 327 -18.11 3.03 -5.64
C ARG A 327 -18.48 3.05 -4.16
N SER A 328 -17.86 2.18 -3.35
CA SER A 328 -18.20 2.06 -1.92
C SER A 328 -18.10 3.37 -1.13
N THR A 329 -17.17 4.26 -1.48
CA THR A 329 -17.04 5.59 -0.86
C THR A 329 -18.27 6.47 -1.12
N LEU A 330 -18.78 6.48 -2.36
CA LEU A 330 -19.99 7.20 -2.73
C LEU A 330 -21.21 6.64 -1.97
N VAL A 331 -21.34 5.31 -1.93
CA VAL A 331 -22.43 4.65 -1.19
C VAL A 331 -22.34 4.99 0.30
N SER A 332 -21.16 4.94 0.90
CA SER A 332 -20.95 5.31 2.30
C SER A 332 -21.43 6.75 2.58
N ALA A 333 -21.09 7.71 1.72
CA ALA A 333 -21.52 9.10 1.86
C ALA A 333 -23.03 9.24 1.72
N ASN A 334 -23.63 8.59 0.74
CA ASN A 334 -25.10 8.62 0.51
C ASN A 334 -25.84 7.99 1.69
N LEU A 335 -25.39 6.85 2.20
CA LEU A 335 -26.01 6.21 3.37
C LEU A 335 -25.86 7.05 4.64
N MET A 336 -24.67 7.64 4.87
CA MET A 336 -24.49 8.57 6.00
C MET A 336 -25.41 9.78 5.93
N LYS A 337 -25.61 10.34 4.73
CA LYS A 337 -26.57 11.43 4.50
C LYS A 337 -27.99 10.95 4.82
N ALA A 338 -28.40 9.82 4.28
CA ALA A 338 -29.73 9.25 4.50
C ALA A 338 -30.02 8.97 5.98
N PHE A 339 -29.06 8.43 6.71
CA PHE A 339 -29.20 8.16 8.16
C PHE A 339 -29.27 9.45 8.97
N LYS A 340 -28.45 10.46 8.65
CA LYS A 340 -28.52 11.77 9.30
C LYS A 340 -29.86 12.47 9.08
N GLN A 341 -30.37 12.46 7.85
CA GLN A 341 -31.66 13.09 7.51
C GLN A 341 -32.86 12.46 8.22
N ARG A 342 -32.73 11.19 8.66
CA ARG A 342 -33.79 10.43 9.35
C ARG A 342 -33.54 10.27 10.85
N ASP A 343 -32.53 10.99 11.35
CA ASP A 343 -32.15 10.93 12.78
C ASP A 343 -31.88 9.48 13.27
N LEU A 344 -31.18 8.70 12.43
CA LEU A 344 -30.84 7.30 12.70
C LEU A 344 -29.42 7.11 13.27
N LEU A 345 -28.78 8.16 13.74
CA LEU A 345 -27.47 8.12 14.38
C LEU A 345 -27.57 8.52 15.83
N PRO A 346 -27.75 7.57 16.79
CA PRO A 346 -27.98 7.87 18.20
C PRO A 346 -26.90 8.75 18.84
N THR A 347 -25.65 8.62 18.39
CA THR A 347 -24.53 9.43 18.83
C THR A 347 -23.63 9.82 17.65
N LYS A 348 -22.69 10.75 17.86
CA LYS A 348 -21.68 11.15 16.87
C LYS A 348 -20.70 10.02 16.49
N ASP A 349 -20.62 8.95 17.27
CA ASP A 349 -19.71 7.82 17.07
C ASP A 349 -20.35 6.72 16.21
N HIS A 350 -21.67 6.81 15.96
CA HIS A 350 -22.36 5.91 15.03
C HIS A 350 -22.09 6.29 13.57
N VAL A 351 -21.79 5.31 12.77
CA VAL A 351 -21.56 5.42 11.33
C VAL A 351 -22.15 4.18 10.63
N ILE A 352 -22.22 4.18 9.29
CA ILE A 352 -22.75 3.01 8.56
C ILE A 352 -22.00 1.71 8.93
N TYR A 353 -20.69 1.77 9.15
CA TYR A 353 -19.93 0.59 9.59
C TYR A 353 -20.35 0.06 10.97
N SER A 354 -21.07 0.84 11.76
CA SER A 354 -21.66 0.41 13.04
C SER A 354 -22.66 -0.72 12.88
N LEU A 355 -23.36 -0.83 11.74
CA LEU A 355 -24.25 -1.95 11.42
C LEU A 355 -23.52 -3.30 11.47
N ARG A 356 -22.27 -3.33 11.02
CA ARG A 356 -21.44 -4.55 11.11
C ARG A 356 -21.09 -4.91 12.56
N HIS A 357 -20.84 -3.91 13.42
CA HIS A 357 -20.64 -4.16 14.86
C HIS A 357 -21.93 -4.66 15.51
N SER A 358 -23.07 -4.08 15.13
CA SER A 358 -24.39 -4.54 15.62
C SER A 358 -24.67 -6.00 15.23
N PHE A 359 -24.31 -6.40 14.02
CA PHE A 359 -24.45 -7.80 13.60
C PHE A 359 -23.58 -8.75 14.45
N GLU A 360 -22.33 -8.36 14.75
CA GLU A 360 -21.45 -9.13 15.62
C GLU A 360 -22.03 -9.23 17.06
N ASP A 361 -22.56 -8.12 17.59
CA ASP A 361 -23.18 -8.11 18.93
C ASP A 361 -24.45 -9.00 18.93
N ARG A 362 -25.33 -8.91 17.93
CA ARG A 362 -26.51 -9.80 17.79
C ARG A 362 -26.11 -11.28 17.75
N MET A 363 -25.08 -11.65 17.00
CA MET A 363 -24.57 -13.02 16.99
C MET A 363 -24.06 -13.48 18.35
N LEU A 364 -23.37 -12.58 19.08
CA LEU A 364 -22.86 -12.87 20.42
C LEU A 364 -24.02 -13.08 21.41
N GLU A 365 -24.99 -12.17 21.43
CA GLU A 365 -26.18 -12.21 22.29
C GLU A 365 -27.08 -13.40 21.95
N GLY A 366 -27.16 -13.78 20.67
CA GLY A 366 -27.84 -14.99 20.19
C GLY A 366 -27.11 -16.30 20.52
N GLY A 367 -25.94 -16.24 21.15
CA GLY A 367 -25.17 -17.40 21.59
C GLY A 367 -24.48 -18.17 20.46
N LEU A 368 -24.22 -17.53 19.29
CA LEU A 368 -23.51 -18.17 18.19
C LEU A 368 -22.05 -18.46 18.58
N ASP A 369 -21.56 -19.63 18.21
CA ASP A 369 -20.17 -20.03 18.45
C ASP A 369 -19.17 -19.01 17.89
N TYR A 370 -18.03 -18.82 18.57
CA TYR A 370 -17.01 -17.87 18.17
C TYR A 370 -16.42 -18.16 16.78
N GLY A 371 -16.18 -19.45 16.46
CA GLY A 371 -15.67 -19.86 15.16
C GLY A 371 -16.65 -19.53 14.04
N LEU A 372 -17.96 -19.81 14.26
CA LEU A 372 -19.01 -19.45 13.31
C LEU A 372 -19.10 -17.92 13.13
N ARG A 373 -19.00 -17.13 14.19
CA ARG A 373 -18.98 -15.65 14.09
C ARG A 373 -17.78 -15.17 13.28
N CYS A 374 -16.59 -15.73 13.51
CA CYS A 374 -15.43 -15.44 12.69
C CYS A 374 -15.66 -15.76 11.22
N ALA A 375 -16.20 -16.93 10.91
CA ALA A 375 -16.49 -17.36 9.55
C ALA A 375 -17.49 -16.42 8.85
N LEU A 376 -18.60 -16.08 9.50
CA LEU A 376 -19.61 -15.15 8.95
C LEU A 376 -19.09 -13.73 8.78
N MET A 377 -18.24 -13.27 9.67
CA MET A 377 -17.64 -11.92 9.62
C MET A 377 -16.44 -11.85 8.67
N GLY A 378 -15.84 -12.96 8.26
CA GLY A 378 -14.56 -12.95 7.56
C GLY A 378 -13.46 -12.37 8.41
N HIS A 379 -13.34 -12.88 9.63
CA HIS A 379 -12.28 -12.59 10.58
C HIS A 379 -11.40 -13.81 10.76
N LYS A 380 -10.10 -13.59 10.93
CA LYS A 380 -9.18 -14.67 11.26
C LYS A 380 -9.60 -15.33 12.57
N ASN A 381 -9.78 -16.64 12.53
CA ASN A 381 -9.95 -17.43 13.72
C ASN A 381 -8.55 -17.70 14.33
N ASN A 382 -8.35 -17.31 15.59
CA ASN A 382 -7.08 -17.55 16.28
C ASN A 382 -7.03 -18.95 16.95
N ARG A 383 -8.10 -19.75 16.82
CA ARG A 383 -8.15 -21.14 17.28
C ARG A 383 -7.83 -22.09 16.13
N PRO A 384 -7.27 -23.29 16.37
CA PRO A 384 -7.12 -24.31 15.33
C PRO A 384 -8.46 -24.60 14.66
N GLU A 385 -8.50 -24.57 13.34
CA GLU A 385 -9.68 -24.89 12.55
C GLU A 385 -9.62 -26.35 12.08
N TYR A 386 -10.62 -27.14 12.44
CA TYR A 386 -10.76 -28.53 12.04
C TYR A 386 -11.94 -28.78 11.09
N GLY A 387 -12.48 -27.71 10.50
CA GLY A 387 -13.64 -27.80 9.61
C GLY A 387 -13.92 -26.52 8.84
N GLN A 388 -14.92 -26.53 7.97
CA GLN A 388 -15.28 -25.41 7.08
C GLN A 388 -16.30 -24.41 7.71
N GLY A 389 -16.41 -24.33 9.03
CA GLY A 389 -17.29 -23.38 9.71
C GLY A 389 -18.80 -23.71 9.60
N GLY A 390 -19.16 -24.99 9.42
CA GLY A 390 -20.54 -25.47 9.31
C GLY A 390 -21.12 -25.36 7.91
N SER A 391 -22.18 -26.19 7.64
CA SER A 391 -22.92 -26.17 6.37
C SER A 391 -23.73 -24.88 6.21
N LEU A 392 -24.11 -24.54 4.98
CA LEU A 392 -25.02 -23.40 4.71
C LEU A 392 -26.37 -23.54 5.43
N ILE A 393 -26.91 -24.77 5.55
CA ILE A 393 -28.13 -25.04 6.28
C ILE A 393 -27.95 -24.66 7.76
N TYR A 394 -26.87 -25.16 8.40
CA TYR A 394 -26.58 -24.85 9.77
C TYR A 394 -26.39 -23.35 9.99
N ARG A 395 -25.62 -22.67 9.10
CA ARG A 395 -25.41 -21.21 9.17
C ARG A 395 -26.74 -20.47 9.06
N ARG A 396 -27.64 -20.88 8.15
CA ARG A 396 -28.99 -20.30 8.02
C ARG A 396 -29.76 -20.42 9.32
N GLU A 397 -29.87 -21.63 9.86
CA GLU A 397 -30.60 -21.88 11.11
C GLU A 397 -30.09 -21.02 12.27
N GLN A 398 -28.79 -20.86 12.38
CA GLN A 398 -28.22 -20.01 13.42
C GLN A 398 -28.52 -18.51 13.17
N LEU A 399 -28.49 -18.05 11.93
CA LEU A 399 -28.82 -16.65 11.58
C LEU A 399 -30.30 -16.34 11.72
N GLU A 400 -31.21 -17.28 11.40
CA GLU A 400 -32.65 -17.11 11.59
C GLU A 400 -33.06 -16.90 13.06
N ARG A 401 -32.25 -17.37 14.01
CA ARG A 401 -32.46 -17.14 15.45
C ARG A 401 -32.25 -15.71 15.90
N ILE A 402 -31.51 -14.94 15.11
CA ILE A 402 -31.10 -13.57 15.43
C ILE A 402 -31.61 -12.52 14.41
N ALA A 403 -32.27 -12.98 13.32
CA ALA A 403 -32.83 -12.14 12.26
C ALA A 403 -34.05 -11.30 12.69
#